data_f741982fb7152fa69dfc0aeeb847e995
#
_entry.id   f741982fb7152fa69dfc0aeeb847e995
#
_cell.length_a   1.000
_cell.length_b   1.000
_cell.length_c   1.000
_cell.angle_alpha   90.00
_cell.angle_beta   90.00
_cell.angle_gamma   90.00
#
_symmetry.space_group_name_H-M   'P 1'
#
loop_
_entity.id
_entity.type
_entity.pdbx_description
1 polymer ?
#
loop_
_entity_poly.entity_id
_entity_poly.type
_entity_poly.pdbx_seq_one_letter_code
_entity_poly.pdbx_strand_id
1 'polypeptide(L)'
;MKALRYLLPLLAMFSFTKLFAEPLKVGDDAPVISAVTDAGVTLNLGDVYKANAYTVVWFYPKALTGGCTKQGCSLRDASAELTKHGAAVVGVSTDTVEKQKEFKDTNHFPFPLLADTDKKVVKAFGQSAMMFASRECYVIKGGKIVYKDTGVTDKQADNVLAFLASDKKS
;
A
#
# COMPACT_ATOMS: atom_id res chain seq x y z
N MET A 1 4.16 69.12 -12.60
CA MET A 1 4.63 67.79 -13.04
C MET A 1 4.31 66.78 -11.93
N LYS A 2 3.22 65.99 -12.09
CA LYS A 2 2.73 65.05 -11.08
C LYS A 2 3.14 63.67 -11.52
N ALA A 3 4.05 63.02 -10.78
CA ALA A 3 4.46 61.65 -11.02
C ALA A 3 3.40 60.67 -10.45
N LEU A 4 2.74 59.97 -11.35
CA LEU A 4 1.74 58.94 -11.03
C LEU A 4 2.47 57.62 -10.74
N ARG A 5 2.51 57.22 -9.45
CA ARG A 5 3.08 55.94 -9.01
C ARG A 5 2.03 54.85 -9.23
N TYR A 6 2.27 53.96 -10.19
CA TYR A 6 1.49 52.73 -10.38
C TYR A 6 1.88 51.74 -9.30
N LEU A 7 0.96 51.48 -8.36
CA LEU A 7 1.03 50.37 -7.43
C LEU A 7 0.56 49.11 -8.20
N LEU A 8 1.48 48.21 -8.53
CA LEU A 8 1.10 46.87 -8.98
C LEU A 8 0.57 46.07 -7.77
N PRO A 9 -0.63 45.44 -7.85
CA PRO A 9 -1.05 44.50 -6.82
C PRO A 9 -0.26 43.21 -6.97
N LEU A 10 0.49 42.88 -5.95
CA LEU A 10 1.14 41.57 -5.78
C LEU A 10 0.07 40.51 -5.68
N LEU A 11 -0.18 39.78 -6.78
CA LEU A 11 -1.13 38.69 -6.84
C LEU A 11 -0.52 37.52 -6.04
N ALA A 12 -0.90 37.41 -4.76
CA ALA A 12 -0.55 36.29 -3.92
C ALA A 12 -1.23 35.03 -4.50
N MET A 13 -0.48 34.22 -5.24
CA MET A 13 -0.89 32.86 -5.59
C MET A 13 -1.03 32.05 -4.31
N PHE A 14 -2.24 32.03 -3.76
CA PHE A 14 -2.63 31.04 -2.76
C PHE A 14 -2.64 29.67 -3.45
N SER A 15 -1.56 28.92 -3.29
CA SER A 15 -1.56 27.50 -3.57
C SER A 15 -2.59 26.85 -2.66
N PHE A 16 -3.76 26.52 -3.22
CA PHE A 16 -4.71 25.63 -2.57
C PHE A 16 -4.01 24.29 -2.37
N THR A 17 -3.45 24.05 -1.19
CA THR A 17 -3.03 22.72 -0.77
C THR A 17 -4.27 21.83 -0.78
N LYS A 18 -4.30 20.84 -1.68
CA LYS A 18 -5.37 19.84 -1.76
C LYS A 18 -5.56 19.22 -0.37
N LEU A 19 -6.70 19.47 0.25
CA LEU A 19 -7.04 18.99 1.59
C LEU A 19 -7.28 17.47 1.66
N PHE A 20 -7.29 16.80 0.50
CA PHE A 20 -7.43 15.35 0.38
C PHE A 20 -6.23 14.82 -0.41
N ALA A 21 -5.51 13.85 0.18
CA ALA A 21 -4.52 13.10 -0.55
C ALA A 21 -5.22 12.30 -1.66
N GLU A 22 -4.73 12.41 -2.90
CA GLU A 22 -5.20 11.55 -3.99
C GLU A 22 -4.59 10.15 -3.82
N PRO A 23 -5.30 9.07 -4.19
CA PRO A 23 -4.73 7.73 -4.19
C PRO A 23 -3.45 7.68 -5.02
N LEU A 24 -2.41 7.07 -4.47
CA LEU A 24 -1.13 6.92 -5.16
C LEU A 24 -1.31 6.10 -6.44
N LYS A 25 -0.48 6.39 -7.43
CA LYS A 25 -0.49 5.79 -8.77
C LYS A 25 0.90 5.25 -9.15
N VAL A 26 0.95 4.51 -10.24
CA VAL A 26 2.23 4.03 -10.82
C VAL A 26 3.12 5.23 -11.16
N GLY A 27 4.39 5.14 -10.74
CA GLY A 27 5.40 6.18 -10.86
C GLY A 27 5.61 7.03 -9.60
N ASP A 28 4.65 7.04 -8.67
CA ASP A 28 4.79 7.76 -7.41
C ASP A 28 5.80 7.07 -6.47
N ASP A 29 6.37 7.84 -5.54
CA ASP A 29 7.20 7.30 -4.47
C ASP A 29 6.33 6.51 -3.48
N ALA A 30 6.78 5.29 -3.13
CA ALA A 30 6.11 4.49 -2.12
C ALA A 30 6.39 5.06 -0.72
N PRO A 31 5.38 5.18 0.15
CA PRO A 31 5.55 5.73 1.48
C PRO A 31 6.52 4.92 2.35
N VAL A 32 7.50 5.59 2.96
CA VAL A 32 8.38 5.03 3.99
C VAL A 32 7.73 5.27 5.34
N ILE A 33 7.04 4.26 5.85
CA ILE A 33 6.22 4.38 7.07
C ILE A 33 6.28 3.08 7.87
N SER A 34 6.11 3.19 9.19
CA SER A 34 6.12 2.06 10.11
C SER A 34 4.75 1.80 10.72
N ALA A 35 4.41 0.53 10.91
CA ALA A 35 3.23 0.10 11.67
C ALA A 35 3.53 -1.17 12.45
N VAL A 36 2.64 -1.50 13.42
CA VAL A 36 2.75 -2.72 14.21
C VAL A 36 2.21 -3.89 13.39
N THR A 37 2.90 -5.04 13.43
CA THR A 37 2.49 -6.27 12.75
C THR A 37 1.53 -7.11 13.60
N ASP A 38 0.98 -8.17 13.00
CA ASP A 38 0.26 -9.26 13.66
C ASP A 38 1.03 -9.90 14.84
N ALA A 39 2.36 -9.82 14.83
CA ALA A 39 3.23 -10.32 15.92
C ALA A 39 3.51 -9.26 17.02
N GLY A 40 2.91 -8.07 16.95
CA GLY A 40 3.12 -6.99 17.93
C GLY A 40 4.46 -6.26 17.78
N VAL A 41 5.21 -6.50 16.70
CA VAL A 41 6.49 -5.82 16.44
C VAL A 41 6.34 -4.73 15.37
N THR A 42 7.14 -3.68 15.46
CA THR A 42 7.13 -2.61 14.46
C THR A 42 7.87 -3.04 13.20
N LEU A 43 7.25 -2.86 12.03
CA LEU A 43 7.84 -3.07 10.71
C LEU A 43 7.84 -1.74 9.96
N ASN A 44 9.00 -1.38 9.37
CA ASN A 44 9.13 -0.23 8.47
C ASN A 44 9.06 -0.69 7.03
N LEU A 45 8.12 -0.17 6.26
CA LEU A 45 7.95 -0.54 4.84
C LEU A 45 9.18 -0.19 4.01
N GLY A 46 9.87 0.92 4.31
CA GLY A 46 11.09 1.30 3.60
C GLY A 46 12.23 0.28 3.73
N ASP A 47 12.31 -0.41 4.86
CA ASP A 47 13.31 -1.47 5.05
C ASP A 47 12.92 -2.73 4.26
N VAL A 48 11.62 -3.04 4.16
CA VAL A 48 11.13 -4.12 3.30
C VAL A 48 11.43 -3.82 1.83
N TYR A 49 11.26 -2.58 1.38
CA TYR A 49 11.58 -2.16 0.00
C TYR A 49 13.06 -2.31 -0.33
N LYS A 50 13.95 -2.00 0.63
CA LYS A 50 15.41 -2.12 0.45
C LYS A 50 15.88 -3.57 0.43
N ALA A 51 15.21 -4.43 1.23
CA ALA A 51 15.62 -5.84 1.38
C ALA A 51 15.17 -6.74 0.23
N ASN A 52 14.23 -6.31 -0.61
CA ASN A 52 13.62 -7.14 -1.64
C ASN A 52 13.63 -6.46 -3.01
N ALA A 53 13.71 -7.24 -4.08
CA ALA A 53 13.61 -6.72 -5.45
C ALA A 53 12.26 -6.08 -5.72
N TYR A 54 11.19 -6.68 -5.17
CA TYR A 54 9.84 -6.16 -5.19
C TYR A 54 9.19 -6.31 -3.83
N THR A 55 8.24 -5.42 -3.51
CA THR A 55 7.37 -5.56 -2.35
C THR A 55 5.91 -5.42 -2.80
N VAL A 56 5.11 -6.42 -2.49
CA VAL A 56 3.66 -6.42 -2.70
C VAL A 56 2.99 -5.93 -1.42
N VAL A 57 2.41 -4.73 -1.45
CA VAL A 57 1.61 -4.19 -0.33
C VAL A 57 0.15 -4.28 -0.73
N TRP A 58 -0.60 -5.16 -0.06
CA TRP A 58 -2.01 -5.38 -0.33
C TRP A 58 -2.89 -4.89 0.81
N PHE A 59 -3.82 -4.03 0.47
CA PHE A 59 -4.80 -3.46 1.39
C PHE A 59 -6.12 -4.23 1.29
N TYR A 60 -6.74 -4.45 2.44
CA TYR A 60 -8.04 -5.10 2.52
C TYR A 60 -8.92 -4.44 3.58
N PRO A 61 -10.26 -4.36 3.33
CA PRO A 61 -11.16 -3.65 4.22
C PRO A 61 -11.24 -4.21 5.63
N LYS A 62 -11.31 -5.55 5.77
CA LYS A 62 -11.53 -6.16 7.09
C LYS A 62 -11.06 -7.61 7.12
N ALA A 63 -10.25 -7.94 8.12
CA ALA A 63 -9.80 -9.29 8.42
C ALA A 63 -10.99 -10.27 8.60
N LEU A 64 -10.79 -11.56 8.31
CA LEU A 64 -11.75 -12.65 8.47
C LEU A 64 -13.04 -12.53 7.63
N THR A 65 -13.09 -11.64 6.63
CA THR A 65 -14.22 -11.56 5.69
C THR A 65 -13.92 -12.32 4.39
N GLY A 66 -14.97 -12.87 3.74
CA GLY A 66 -14.81 -13.79 2.61
C GLY A 66 -13.95 -13.25 1.45
N GLY A 67 -14.16 -12.01 1.02
CA GLY A 67 -13.37 -11.40 -0.06
C GLY A 67 -11.92 -11.12 0.34
N CYS A 68 -11.68 -10.70 1.58
CA CYS A 68 -10.33 -10.46 2.09
C CYS A 68 -9.57 -11.78 2.29
N THR A 69 -10.26 -12.83 2.74
CA THR A 69 -9.70 -14.18 2.85
C THR A 69 -9.31 -14.73 1.48
N LYS A 70 -10.18 -14.61 0.46
CA LYS A 70 -9.84 -15.02 -0.92
C LYS A 70 -8.60 -14.29 -1.46
N GLN A 71 -8.51 -12.98 -1.24
CA GLN A 71 -7.36 -12.16 -1.66
C GLN A 71 -6.06 -12.64 -0.97
N GLY A 72 -6.08 -12.80 0.36
CA GLY A 72 -4.91 -13.25 1.12
C GLY A 72 -4.50 -14.69 0.79
N CYS A 73 -5.48 -15.61 0.62
CA CYS A 73 -5.21 -17.00 0.23
C CYS A 73 -4.59 -17.08 -1.17
N SER A 74 -5.04 -16.26 -2.13
CA SER A 74 -4.41 -16.18 -3.46
C SER A 74 -2.91 -15.85 -3.34
N LEU A 75 -2.54 -14.82 -2.54
CA LEU A 75 -1.15 -14.44 -2.31
C LEU A 75 -0.36 -15.50 -1.51
N ARG A 76 -0.99 -16.16 -0.53
CA ARG A 76 -0.39 -17.28 0.22
C ARG A 76 -0.03 -18.43 -0.71
N ASP A 77 -0.99 -18.88 -1.50
CA ASP A 77 -0.83 -20.05 -2.38
C ASP A 77 0.25 -19.81 -3.45
N ALA A 78 0.45 -18.56 -3.85
CA ALA A 78 1.50 -18.13 -4.78
C ALA A 78 2.82 -17.72 -4.11
N SER A 79 2.94 -17.83 -2.78
CA SER A 79 4.07 -17.25 -2.03
C SER A 79 5.44 -17.78 -2.49
N ALA A 80 5.55 -19.05 -2.82
CA ALA A 80 6.80 -19.64 -3.33
C ALA A 80 7.19 -19.03 -4.68
N GLU A 81 6.24 -18.80 -5.58
CA GLU A 81 6.50 -18.19 -6.88
C GLU A 81 6.81 -16.70 -6.75
N LEU A 82 6.10 -15.96 -5.90
CA LEU A 82 6.42 -14.58 -5.57
C LEU A 82 7.86 -14.45 -5.04
N THR A 83 8.27 -15.34 -4.13
CA THR A 83 9.64 -15.37 -3.61
C THR A 83 10.69 -15.62 -4.68
N LYS A 84 10.45 -16.50 -5.65
CA LYS A 84 11.36 -16.72 -6.81
C LYS A 84 11.53 -15.45 -7.66
N HIS A 85 10.53 -14.58 -7.67
CA HIS A 85 10.63 -13.26 -8.29
C HIS A 85 11.33 -12.22 -7.40
N GLY A 86 11.73 -12.58 -6.18
CA GLY A 86 12.32 -11.66 -5.19
C GLY A 86 11.27 -10.71 -4.59
N ALA A 87 10.00 -11.11 -4.57
CA ALA A 87 8.91 -10.32 -4.04
C ALA A 87 8.57 -10.73 -2.60
N ALA A 88 8.60 -9.76 -1.68
CA ALA A 88 8.02 -9.86 -0.35
C ALA A 88 6.55 -9.42 -0.38
N VAL A 89 5.73 -9.97 0.51
CA VAL A 89 4.31 -9.60 0.65
C VAL A 89 4.07 -9.00 2.02
N VAL A 90 3.29 -7.92 2.11
CA VAL A 90 2.83 -7.29 3.34
C VAL A 90 1.35 -6.97 3.21
N GLY A 91 0.53 -7.46 4.15
CA GLY A 91 -0.90 -7.12 4.22
C GLY A 91 -1.13 -5.91 5.11
N VAL A 92 -2.15 -5.12 4.82
CA VAL A 92 -2.51 -3.92 5.60
C VAL A 92 -4.02 -3.81 5.75
N SER A 93 -4.50 -3.69 6.98
CA SER A 93 -5.87 -3.25 7.25
C SER A 93 -5.92 -2.41 8.54
N THR A 94 -7.08 -1.83 8.81
CA THR A 94 -7.31 -1.05 10.04
C THR A 94 -7.74 -1.89 11.25
N ASP A 95 -7.65 -3.21 11.13
CA ASP A 95 -7.93 -4.14 12.23
C ASP A 95 -6.85 -4.10 13.31
N THR A 96 -7.16 -4.58 14.52
CA THR A 96 -6.22 -4.65 15.64
C THR A 96 -5.17 -5.75 15.44
N VAL A 97 -4.09 -5.71 16.24
CA VAL A 97 -3.03 -6.73 16.24
C VAL A 97 -3.60 -8.13 16.45
N GLU A 98 -4.53 -8.28 17.40
CA GLU A 98 -5.17 -9.56 17.72
C GLU A 98 -5.97 -10.08 16.52
N LYS A 99 -6.70 -9.20 15.81
CA LYS A 99 -7.46 -9.59 14.61
C LYS A 99 -6.57 -9.95 13.44
N GLN A 100 -5.46 -9.22 13.26
CA GLN A 100 -4.46 -9.56 12.25
C GLN A 100 -3.81 -10.91 12.55
N LYS A 101 -3.47 -11.16 13.82
CA LYS A 101 -2.93 -12.44 14.25
C LYS A 101 -3.91 -13.59 14.01
N GLU A 102 -5.18 -13.44 14.43
CA GLU A 102 -6.24 -14.41 14.17
C GLU A 102 -6.39 -14.68 12.67
N PHE A 103 -6.39 -13.64 11.84
CA PHE A 103 -6.54 -13.76 10.40
C PHE A 103 -5.36 -14.50 9.75
N LYS A 104 -4.14 -14.18 10.17
CA LYS A 104 -2.92 -14.85 9.73
C LYS A 104 -2.89 -16.32 10.12
N ASP A 105 -3.14 -16.61 11.40
CA ASP A 105 -3.07 -17.98 11.93
C ASP A 105 -4.14 -18.87 11.29
N THR A 106 -5.39 -18.40 11.19
CA THR A 106 -6.50 -19.13 10.59
C THR A 106 -6.24 -19.49 9.12
N ASN A 107 -5.57 -18.60 8.38
CA ASN A 107 -5.34 -18.81 6.94
C ASN A 107 -3.89 -19.22 6.63
N HIS A 108 -3.03 -19.37 7.63
CA HIS A 108 -1.62 -19.75 7.49
C HIS A 108 -0.83 -18.82 6.55
N PHE A 109 -1.02 -17.52 6.67
CA PHE A 109 -0.28 -16.57 5.84
C PHE A 109 1.21 -16.54 6.21
N PRO A 110 2.14 -16.73 5.24
CA PRO A 110 3.58 -16.77 5.50
C PRO A 110 4.20 -15.36 5.61
N PHE A 111 3.43 -14.31 5.44
CA PHE A 111 3.85 -12.91 5.40
C PHE A 111 3.23 -12.09 6.55
N PRO A 112 3.84 -10.94 6.92
CA PRO A 112 3.32 -10.07 7.98
C PRO A 112 2.04 -9.35 7.55
N LEU A 113 1.17 -9.08 8.52
CA LEU A 113 -0.01 -8.23 8.39
C LEU A 113 0.14 -7.01 9.30
N LEU A 114 0.00 -5.81 8.77
CA LEU A 114 0.07 -4.56 9.53
C LEU A 114 -1.28 -4.20 10.12
N ALA A 115 -1.30 -3.93 11.42
CA ALA A 115 -2.45 -3.44 12.18
C ALA A 115 -2.43 -1.90 12.17
N ASP A 116 -2.98 -1.27 11.14
CA ASP A 116 -2.99 0.18 10.94
C ASP A 116 -4.21 0.84 11.61
N THR A 117 -4.38 0.62 12.93
CA THR A 117 -5.53 1.10 13.70
C THR A 117 -5.66 2.62 13.73
N ASP A 118 -4.55 3.35 13.64
CA ASP A 118 -4.49 4.81 13.54
C ASP A 118 -4.59 5.33 12.10
N LYS A 119 -4.70 4.41 11.12
CA LYS A 119 -4.90 4.68 9.69
C LYS A 119 -3.80 5.51 9.03
N LYS A 120 -2.61 5.52 9.60
CA LYS A 120 -1.49 6.31 9.05
C LYS A 120 -0.92 5.71 7.78
N VAL A 121 -0.84 4.38 7.67
CA VAL A 121 -0.39 3.69 6.45
C VAL A 121 -1.42 3.87 5.33
N VAL A 122 -2.70 3.66 5.62
CA VAL A 122 -3.83 3.87 4.69
C VAL A 122 -3.80 5.31 4.14
N LYS A 123 -3.65 6.31 5.02
CA LYS A 123 -3.55 7.72 4.62
C LYS A 123 -2.30 8.02 3.80
N ALA A 124 -1.15 7.44 4.17
CA ALA A 124 0.11 7.64 3.44
C ALA A 124 0.01 7.13 1.99
N PHE A 125 -0.76 6.06 1.74
CA PHE A 125 -1.06 5.56 0.40
C PHE A 125 -2.18 6.34 -0.30
N GLY A 126 -2.64 7.46 0.26
CA GLY A 126 -3.65 8.33 -0.32
C GLY A 126 -5.06 7.74 -0.33
N GLN A 127 -5.31 6.68 0.43
CA GLN A 127 -6.64 6.10 0.54
C GLN A 127 -7.54 6.91 1.48
N SER A 128 -8.85 6.86 1.25
CA SER A 128 -9.82 7.38 2.20
C SER A 128 -9.77 6.57 3.50
N ALA A 129 -9.47 7.25 4.61
CA ALA A 129 -9.36 6.62 5.92
C ALA A 129 -10.64 6.78 6.77
N MET A 130 -11.82 6.90 6.14
CA MET A 130 -13.07 7.14 6.87
C MET A 130 -13.45 5.94 7.75
N MET A 131 -13.59 4.74 7.18
CA MET A 131 -13.97 3.53 7.94
C MET A 131 -12.92 2.43 7.83
N PHE A 132 -12.65 1.95 6.63
CA PHE A 132 -11.77 0.82 6.34
C PHE A 132 -10.76 1.18 5.25
N ALA A 133 -9.70 0.39 5.13
CA ALA A 133 -8.83 0.45 3.96
C ALA A 133 -9.61 0.08 2.68
N SER A 134 -9.29 0.72 1.58
CA SER A 134 -9.77 0.31 0.25
C SER A 134 -9.09 -1.00 -0.16
N ARG A 135 -9.75 -1.82 -1.00
CA ARG A 135 -9.11 -3.00 -1.57
C ARG A 135 -8.21 -2.56 -2.72
N GLU A 136 -6.94 -2.42 -2.44
CA GLU A 136 -5.91 -2.01 -3.39
C GLU A 136 -4.66 -2.87 -3.19
N CYS A 137 -3.93 -3.11 -4.27
CA CYS A 137 -2.65 -3.79 -4.23
C CYS A 137 -1.62 -2.98 -5.00
N TYR A 138 -0.45 -2.83 -4.40
CA TYR A 138 0.67 -2.12 -4.99
C TYR A 138 1.87 -3.05 -5.10
N VAL A 139 2.61 -2.97 -6.21
CA VAL A 139 3.95 -3.54 -6.30
C VAL A 139 4.95 -2.40 -6.31
N ILE A 140 5.92 -2.48 -5.40
CA ILE A 140 6.97 -1.48 -5.21
C ILE A 140 8.31 -2.10 -5.65
N LYS A 141 9.09 -1.34 -6.46
CA LYS A 141 10.44 -1.67 -6.90
C LYS A 141 11.34 -0.47 -6.67
N GLY A 142 12.42 -0.62 -5.91
CA GLY A 142 13.35 0.48 -5.63
C GLY A 142 12.70 1.72 -4.99
N GLY A 143 11.66 1.52 -4.17
CA GLY A 143 10.91 2.61 -3.52
C GLY A 143 9.89 3.32 -4.42
N LYS A 144 9.68 2.87 -5.66
CA LYS A 144 8.66 3.39 -6.58
C LYS A 144 7.51 2.40 -6.74
N ILE A 145 6.28 2.91 -6.87
CA ILE A 145 5.12 2.11 -7.26
C ILE A 145 5.24 1.80 -8.74
N VAL A 146 5.36 0.52 -9.08
CA VAL A 146 5.50 0.03 -10.47
C VAL A 146 4.25 -0.66 -10.99
N TYR A 147 3.34 -1.05 -10.09
CA TYR A 147 2.05 -1.64 -10.43
C TYR A 147 1.01 -1.30 -9.36
N LYS A 148 -0.24 -1.17 -9.78
CA LYS A 148 -1.40 -1.00 -8.89
C LYS A 148 -2.62 -1.68 -9.51
N ASP A 149 -3.41 -2.37 -8.66
CA ASP A 149 -4.77 -2.76 -8.99
C ASP A 149 -5.76 -2.45 -7.84
N THR A 150 -7.05 -2.57 -8.13
CA THR A 150 -8.13 -2.26 -7.18
C THR A 150 -9.28 -3.26 -7.30
N GLY A 151 -9.92 -3.59 -6.18
CA GLY A 151 -11.11 -4.45 -6.16
C GLY A 151 -10.85 -5.94 -6.40
N VAL A 152 -9.61 -6.36 -6.63
CA VAL A 152 -9.25 -7.75 -6.94
C VAL A 152 -9.29 -8.63 -5.69
N THR A 153 -9.73 -9.86 -5.83
CA THR A 153 -9.82 -10.85 -4.74
C THR A 153 -9.01 -12.11 -5.04
N ASP A 154 -9.63 -13.13 -5.57
CA ASP A 154 -9.05 -14.45 -5.87
C ASP A 154 -8.02 -14.44 -7.02
N LYS A 155 -8.02 -13.40 -7.86
CA LYS A 155 -7.05 -13.17 -8.93
C LYS A 155 -5.84 -12.32 -8.53
N GLN A 156 -5.70 -11.97 -7.23
CA GLN A 156 -4.67 -11.02 -6.80
C GLN A 156 -3.26 -11.51 -7.14
N ALA A 157 -2.94 -12.76 -6.84
CA ALA A 157 -1.62 -13.30 -7.13
C ALA A 157 -1.36 -13.44 -8.64
N ASP A 158 -2.36 -13.89 -9.40
CA ASP A 158 -2.25 -14.04 -10.86
C ASP A 158 -1.87 -12.71 -11.51
N ASN A 159 -2.54 -11.61 -11.12
CA ASN A 159 -2.27 -10.28 -11.64
C ASN A 159 -0.84 -9.81 -11.27
N VAL A 160 -0.44 -9.99 -10.02
CA VAL A 160 0.90 -9.61 -9.56
C VAL A 160 1.96 -10.44 -10.29
N LEU A 161 1.81 -11.75 -10.40
CA LEU A 161 2.78 -12.62 -11.08
C LEU A 161 2.87 -12.31 -12.58
N ALA A 162 1.76 -12.01 -13.25
CA ALA A 162 1.76 -11.58 -14.64
C ALA A 162 2.56 -10.28 -14.83
N PHE A 163 2.38 -9.32 -13.93
CA PHE A 163 3.17 -8.09 -13.91
C PHE A 163 4.67 -8.39 -13.71
N LEU A 164 5.05 -9.15 -12.67
CA LEU A 164 6.43 -9.47 -12.35
C LEU A 164 7.15 -10.20 -13.50
N ALA A 165 6.43 -11.08 -14.20
CA ALA A 165 6.97 -11.80 -15.37
C ALA A 165 7.23 -10.87 -16.56
N SER A 166 6.44 -9.81 -16.73
CA SER A 166 6.61 -8.81 -17.79
C SER A 166 7.73 -7.82 -17.47
N ASP A 167 7.82 -7.36 -16.21
CA ASP A 167 8.80 -6.35 -15.79
C ASP A 167 10.25 -6.88 -15.83
N LYS A 168 10.47 -8.20 -15.66
CA LYS A 168 11.80 -8.83 -15.80
C LYS A 168 12.33 -8.86 -17.24
N LYS A 169 11.45 -8.67 -18.22
CA LYS A 169 11.84 -8.71 -19.66
C LYS A 169 12.17 -7.32 -20.20
N SER A 170 11.91 -6.27 -19.44
CA SER A 170 12.21 -4.87 -19.75
C SER A 170 13.55 -4.46 -19.19
#